data_4a0c1a0daffee31072d86d361ff0cc13
#
_entry.id   4a0c1a0daffee31072d86d361ff0cc13
#
_cell.length_a   1.000
_cell.length_b   1.000
_cell.length_c   1.000
_cell.angle_alpha   90.00
_cell.angle_beta   90.00
_cell.angle_gamma   90.00
#
_symmetry.space_group_name_H-M   'P 1'
#
loop_
_entity.id
_entity.type
_entity.pdbx_description
1 polymer ?
#
loop_
_entity_poly.entity_id
_entity_poly.type
_entity_poly.pdbx_seq_one_letter_code
_entity_poly.pdbx_strand_id
1 'polypeptide(L)'
;MKIEKIIIIAAISLGVTGCARVLPLDYDNYNGSDAATLYVLNRQGNIGTIYLGSYVLNSKDDCFEMADRYELDSNVFKSKGNVVVSKVKPGALYSVSQLKNLGSFISSTHSSLIPEAGKYYYISSGSHAVQVPADFVPDASVSSEEVVKQYSNNPVKYWNVKKI
;
A
#
# COMPACT_ATOMS: atom_id res chain seq x y z
N MET A 1 9.49 52.41 31.59
CA MET A 1 9.09 51.22 32.38
C MET A 1 7.90 50.57 31.67
N LYS A 2 7.94 49.33 31.27
CA LYS A 2 6.95 48.47 30.54
C LYS A 2 7.19 48.28 29.02
N ILE A 3 8.29 47.63 28.65
CA ILE A 3 8.48 47.04 27.31
C ILE A 3 8.92 45.56 27.37
N GLU A 4 8.96 44.92 28.53
CA GLU A 4 9.54 43.58 28.67
C GLU A 4 8.56 42.38 28.65
N LYS A 5 7.29 42.59 28.34
CA LYS A 5 6.29 41.49 28.41
C LYS A 5 5.70 41.01 27.07
N ILE A 6 6.16 41.50 25.93
CA ILE A 6 5.55 41.16 24.62
C ILE A 6 6.38 40.13 23.83
N ILE A 7 7.59 39.77 24.24
CA ILE A 7 8.48 38.90 23.45
C ILE A 7 8.29 37.38 23.69
N ILE A 8 7.54 36.97 24.70
CA ILE A 8 7.45 35.55 25.07
C ILE A 8 6.33 34.78 24.33
N ILE A 9 5.39 35.47 23.67
CA ILE A 9 4.26 34.78 23.01
C ILE A 9 4.53 34.43 21.54
N ALA A 10 5.55 34.99 20.91
CA ALA A 10 5.86 34.74 19.50
C ALA A 10 6.74 33.49 19.24
N ALA A 11 7.26 32.83 20.27
CA ALA A 11 8.21 31.72 20.13
C ALA A 11 7.59 30.33 20.17
N ILE A 12 6.25 30.19 20.40
CA ILE A 12 5.60 28.88 20.56
C ILE A 12 4.91 28.40 19.26
N SER A 13 4.82 29.23 18.22
CA SER A 13 4.09 28.88 16.98
C SER A 13 4.92 28.24 15.86
N LEU A 14 6.20 27.92 16.07
CA LEU A 14 7.08 27.34 15.05
C LEU A 14 7.42 25.86 15.22
N GLY A 15 6.76 25.15 16.14
CA GLY A 15 7.11 23.77 16.51
C GLY A 15 6.18 22.67 15.99
N VAL A 16 5.19 22.95 15.15
CA VAL A 16 4.18 21.92 14.78
C VAL A 16 4.09 21.63 13.27
N THR A 17 5.20 21.76 12.55
CA THR A 17 5.22 21.38 11.11
C THR A 17 5.97 20.07 10.83
N GLY A 18 6.00 19.12 11.76
CA GLY A 18 6.82 17.92 11.65
C GLY A 18 6.13 16.57 11.87
N CYS A 19 4.82 16.51 12.08
CA CYS A 19 4.11 15.23 12.18
C CYS A 19 3.15 15.03 11.00
N ALA A 20 3.69 15.01 9.79
CA ALA A 20 2.93 14.63 8.62
C ALA A 20 2.51 13.15 8.74
N ARG A 21 1.23 12.93 9.02
CA ARG A 21 0.45 11.71 8.79
C ARG A 21 1.07 10.39 9.26
N VAL A 22 1.12 10.18 10.55
CA VAL A 22 1.47 8.90 11.16
C VAL A 22 0.33 7.86 10.97
N LEU A 23 -0.91 8.31 10.82
CA LEU A 23 -2.07 7.45 10.66
C LEU A 23 -2.38 7.24 9.17
N PRO A 24 -2.69 6.00 8.77
CA PRO A 24 -3.13 5.71 7.42
C PRO A 24 -4.49 6.38 7.16
N LEU A 25 -4.74 6.72 5.90
CA LEU A 25 -6.03 7.21 5.42
C LEU A 25 -6.89 6.02 4.99
N ASP A 26 -8.20 6.17 5.03
CA ASP A 26 -9.12 5.24 4.35
C ASP A 26 -8.90 5.33 2.85
N TYR A 27 -8.93 4.18 2.17
CA TYR A 27 -8.71 4.14 0.74
C TYR A 27 -10.02 4.24 -0.03
N ASP A 28 -10.14 5.30 -0.83
CA ASP A 28 -11.21 5.43 -1.82
C ASP A 28 -10.77 4.88 -3.17
N ASN A 29 -11.57 3.95 -3.72
CA ASN A 29 -11.28 3.37 -5.01
C ASN A 29 -11.24 4.42 -6.13
N TYR A 30 -10.21 4.34 -6.96
CA TYR A 30 -10.13 5.17 -8.16
C TYR A 30 -11.24 4.81 -9.15
N ASN A 31 -12.01 5.83 -9.60
CA ASN A 31 -13.20 5.67 -10.44
C ASN A 31 -12.95 6.00 -11.93
N GLY A 32 -11.69 6.18 -12.35
CA GLY A 32 -11.36 6.42 -13.76
C GLY A 32 -11.63 5.18 -14.62
N SER A 33 -11.97 5.39 -15.90
CA SER A 33 -12.22 4.30 -16.85
C SER A 33 -10.97 3.46 -17.16
N ASP A 34 -9.80 3.99 -16.82
CA ASP A 34 -8.49 3.36 -16.95
C ASP A 34 -8.02 2.65 -15.67
N ALA A 35 -8.88 2.55 -14.65
CA ALA A 35 -8.53 1.95 -13.37
C ALA A 35 -7.88 0.57 -13.53
N ALA A 36 -6.79 0.35 -12.80
CA ALA A 36 -6.23 -0.99 -12.60
C ALA A 36 -6.85 -1.64 -11.36
N THR A 37 -7.06 -2.95 -11.39
CA THR A 37 -7.66 -3.70 -10.30
C THR A 37 -6.60 -4.52 -9.57
N LEU A 38 -6.57 -4.40 -8.25
CA LEU A 38 -5.72 -5.18 -7.37
C LEU A 38 -6.56 -6.19 -6.57
N TYR A 39 -6.22 -7.46 -6.67
CA TYR A 39 -6.72 -8.55 -5.83
C TYR A 39 -5.65 -8.86 -4.78
N VAL A 40 -5.87 -8.40 -3.55
CA VAL A 40 -4.90 -8.57 -2.46
C VAL A 40 -5.36 -9.68 -1.53
N LEU A 41 -4.63 -10.79 -1.52
CA LEU A 41 -4.95 -11.93 -0.64
C LEU A 41 -4.56 -11.62 0.80
N ASN A 42 -5.53 -11.67 1.71
CA ASN A 42 -5.27 -11.59 3.14
C ASN A 42 -4.77 -12.95 3.66
N ARG A 43 -3.46 -13.09 3.83
CA ARG A 43 -2.83 -14.31 4.38
C ARG A 43 -2.78 -14.36 5.89
N GLN A 44 -2.98 -13.23 6.54
CA GLN A 44 -2.69 -13.09 7.97
C GLN A 44 -3.88 -13.46 8.87
N GLY A 45 -5.09 -13.53 8.32
CA GLY A 45 -6.29 -13.75 9.13
C GLY A 45 -6.62 -12.54 10.01
N ASN A 46 -7.22 -12.78 11.16
CA ASN A 46 -7.91 -11.78 12.00
C ASN A 46 -7.04 -10.66 12.62
N ILE A 47 -5.74 -10.59 12.38
CA ILE A 47 -4.85 -9.64 13.09
C ILE A 47 -3.99 -8.83 12.09
N GLY A 48 -4.23 -8.97 10.80
CA GLY A 48 -3.40 -8.33 9.80
C GLY A 48 -4.07 -7.14 9.15
N THR A 49 -3.44 -5.97 9.20
CA THR A 49 -3.85 -4.81 8.42
C THR A 49 -3.14 -4.82 7.07
N ILE A 50 -3.89 -4.54 6.02
CA ILE A 50 -3.37 -4.38 4.67
C ILE A 50 -3.30 -2.90 4.34
N TYR A 51 -2.12 -2.44 3.99
CA TYR A 51 -1.86 -1.06 3.60
C TYR A 51 -1.48 -0.95 2.14
N LEU A 52 -1.91 0.14 1.52
CA LEU A 52 -1.49 0.60 0.20
C LEU A 52 -0.68 1.88 0.37
N GLY A 53 0.60 1.85 0.02
CA GLY A 53 1.42 3.06 -0.10
C GLY A 53 1.41 3.55 -1.54
N SER A 54 1.20 4.84 -1.77
CA SER A 54 1.44 5.49 -3.06
C SER A 54 2.75 6.26 -3.02
N TYR A 55 3.44 6.31 -4.15
CA TYR A 55 4.75 6.94 -4.25
C TYR A 55 4.81 7.91 -5.43
N VAL A 56 5.53 8.98 -5.26
CA VAL A 56 5.86 9.95 -6.31
C VAL A 56 7.35 9.94 -6.59
N LEU A 57 7.72 10.10 -7.86
CA LEU A 57 9.12 10.21 -8.25
C LEU A 57 9.66 11.59 -7.86
N ASN A 58 10.65 11.61 -6.99
CA ASN A 58 11.45 12.79 -6.74
C ASN A 58 12.53 12.90 -7.82
N SER A 59 12.34 13.81 -8.77
CA SER A 59 13.24 13.98 -9.92
C SER A 59 14.62 14.54 -9.56
N LYS A 60 14.80 15.09 -8.36
CA LYS A 60 16.10 15.59 -7.91
C LYS A 60 17.03 14.46 -7.48
N ASP A 61 16.47 13.47 -6.80
CA ASP A 61 17.23 12.38 -6.17
C ASP A 61 17.08 11.07 -6.93
N ASP A 62 16.31 11.06 -8.03
CA ASP A 62 15.97 9.87 -8.83
C ASP A 62 15.47 8.70 -7.95
N CYS A 63 14.65 9.03 -6.98
CA CYS A 63 14.07 8.09 -6.03
C CYS A 63 12.56 8.29 -5.87
N PHE A 64 11.87 7.23 -5.43
CA PHE A 64 10.46 7.30 -5.09
C PHE A 64 10.29 7.61 -3.60
N GLU A 65 9.49 8.63 -3.31
CA GLU A 65 9.10 9.02 -1.97
C GLU A 65 7.65 8.64 -1.73
N MET A 66 7.36 8.15 -0.52
CA MET A 66 5.98 7.83 -0.14
C MET A 66 5.17 9.11 -0.07
N ALA A 67 4.12 9.20 -0.89
CA ALA A 67 3.18 10.31 -0.88
C ALA A 67 2.11 10.10 0.18
N ASP A 68 1.42 8.95 0.12
CA ASP A 68 0.34 8.62 1.03
C ASP A 68 0.38 7.15 1.43
N ARG A 69 -0.19 6.85 2.58
CA ARG A 69 -0.41 5.50 3.08
C ARG A 69 -1.88 5.33 3.40
N TYR A 70 -2.48 4.33 2.80
CA TYR A 70 -3.90 4.02 2.95
C TYR A 70 -4.07 2.68 3.65
N GLU A 71 -5.16 2.54 4.35
CA GLU A 71 -5.62 1.28 4.89
C GLU A 71 -6.64 0.66 3.93
N LEU A 72 -6.31 -0.49 3.34
CA LEU A 72 -7.22 -1.21 2.44
C LEU A 72 -8.20 -2.08 3.22
N ASP A 73 -7.76 -2.61 4.34
CA ASP A 73 -8.54 -3.49 5.17
C ASP A 73 -8.02 -3.51 6.60
N SER A 74 -8.84 -3.04 7.53
CA SER A 74 -8.59 -3.07 8.99
C SER A 74 -9.50 -4.05 9.72
N ASN A 75 -10.33 -4.79 9.00
CA ASN A 75 -11.34 -5.62 9.65
C ASN A 75 -10.70 -6.83 10.33
N VAL A 76 -10.53 -6.72 11.64
CA VAL A 76 -10.02 -7.78 12.52
C VAL A 76 -10.86 -9.07 12.51
N PHE A 77 -12.05 -9.04 11.90
CA PHE A 77 -12.97 -10.18 11.81
C PHE A 77 -12.94 -10.89 10.46
N LYS A 78 -12.15 -10.42 9.49
CA LYS A 78 -12.05 -11.11 8.20
C LYS A 78 -11.21 -12.38 8.32
N SER A 79 -11.72 -13.42 7.70
CA SER A 79 -11.07 -14.72 7.69
C SER A 79 -9.79 -14.70 6.85
N LYS A 80 -8.81 -15.51 7.24
CA LYS A 80 -7.66 -15.83 6.39
C LYS A 80 -8.16 -16.33 5.03
N GLY A 81 -7.57 -15.84 3.94
CA GLY A 81 -7.94 -16.22 2.58
C GLY A 81 -8.92 -15.27 1.90
N ASN A 82 -9.49 -14.28 2.62
CA ASN A 82 -10.27 -13.25 1.95
C ASN A 82 -9.40 -12.43 1.00
N VAL A 83 -10.00 -12.04 -0.12
CA VAL A 83 -9.37 -11.16 -1.10
C VAL A 83 -9.97 -9.77 -0.98
N VAL A 84 -9.10 -8.78 -0.76
CA VAL A 84 -9.47 -7.36 -0.83
C VAL A 84 -9.33 -6.92 -2.28
N VAL A 85 -10.40 -6.33 -2.82
CA VAL A 85 -10.40 -5.81 -4.20
C VAL A 85 -10.33 -4.29 -4.13
N SER A 86 -9.32 -3.73 -4.79
CA SER A 86 -9.12 -2.28 -4.83
C SER A 86 -8.83 -1.81 -6.25
N LYS A 87 -9.35 -0.64 -6.61
CA LYS A 87 -9.08 0.01 -7.89
C LYS A 87 -8.11 1.16 -7.70
N VAL A 88 -7.02 1.15 -8.43
CA VAL A 88 -5.96 2.16 -8.31
C VAL A 88 -5.74 2.90 -9.62
N LYS A 89 -5.20 4.13 -9.53
CA LYS A 89 -4.81 4.91 -10.69
C LYS A 89 -3.59 4.27 -11.35
N PRO A 90 -3.59 3.99 -12.66
CA PRO A 90 -2.45 3.40 -13.34
C PRO A 90 -1.26 4.36 -13.44
N GLY A 91 -0.07 3.81 -13.65
CA GLY A 91 1.17 4.55 -13.90
C GLY A 91 1.90 5.08 -12.67
N ALA A 92 1.28 5.07 -11.50
CA ALA A 92 1.96 5.40 -10.25
C ALA A 92 2.61 4.15 -9.62
N LEU A 93 3.67 4.33 -8.84
CA LEU A 93 4.22 3.24 -8.03
C LEU A 93 3.38 3.06 -6.78
N TYR A 94 2.99 1.82 -6.54
CA TYR A 94 2.32 1.40 -5.30
C TYR A 94 3.11 0.31 -4.59
N SER A 95 2.96 0.28 -3.27
CA SER A 95 3.43 -0.83 -2.44
C SER A 95 2.26 -1.33 -1.59
N VAL A 96 1.99 -2.62 -1.70
CA VAL A 96 1.05 -3.30 -0.81
C VAL A 96 1.83 -3.95 0.31
N SER A 97 1.50 -3.62 1.54
CA SER A 97 2.12 -4.19 2.73
C SER A 97 1.10 -4.84 3.64
N GLN A 98 1.45 -6.00 4.20
CA GLN A 98 0.65 -6.67 5.21
C GLN A 98 1.45 -6.73 6.50
N LEU A 99 0.86 -6.24 7.58
CA LEU A 99 1.44 -6.28 8.91
C LEU A 99 0.86 -7.46 9.68
N LYS A 100 1.72 -8.21 10.33
CA LYS A 100 1.35 -9.26 11.27
C LYS A 100 1.89 -8.94 12.64
N ASN A 101 1.00 -8.84 13.60
CA ASN A 101 1.38 -8.75 14.99
C ASN A 101 1.57 -10.17 15.56
N LEU A 102 2.79 -10.49 15.97
CA LEU A 102 3.17 -11.77 16.56
C LEU A 102 3.39 -11.67 18.08
N GLY A 103 2.80 -10.67 18.72
CA GLY A 103 2.92 -10.41 20.15
C GLY A 103 4.16 -9.58 20.47
N SER A 104 5.33 -10.20 20.48
CA SER A 104 6.60 -9.53 20.81
C SER A 104 7.27 -8.81 19.65
N PHE A 105 6.82 -9.03 18.42
CA PHE A 105 7.33 -8.35 17.23
C PHE A 105 6.29 -8.23 16.13
N ILE A 106 6.50 -7.26 15.23
CA ILE A 106 5.70 -7.03 14.05
C ILE A 106 6.48 -7.50 12.83
N SER A 107 5.90 -8.40 12.06
CA SER A 107 6.41 -8.80 10.75
C SER A 107 5.67 -8.03 9.66
N SER A 108 6.39 -7.58 8.64
CA SER A 108 5.80 -6.94 7.47
C SER A 108 6.27 -7.62 6.19
N THR A 109 5.36 -7.74 5.24
CA THR A 109 5.66 -8.20 3.89
C THR A 109 5.24 -7.12 2.91
N HIS A 110 6.04 -6.92 1.87
CA HIS A 110 5.84 -5.86 0.90
C HIS A 110 5.87 -6.42 -0.53
N SER A 111 4.96 -5.92 -1.36
CA SER A 111 4.98 -6.14 -2.80
C SER A 111 4.76 -4.80 -3.49
N SER A 112 5.62 -4.40 -4.41
CA SER A 112 5.49 -3.14 -5.14
C SER A 112 5.23 -3.39 -6.61
N LEU A 113 4.47 -2.49 -7.25
CA LEU A 113 4.13 -2.55 -8.66
C LEU A 113 3.80 -1.17 -9.22
N ILE A 114 3.94 -1.04 -10.55
CA ILE A 114 3.41 0.08 -11.33
C ILE A 114 2.30 -0.50 -12.21
N PRO A 115 1.02 -0.35 -11.83
CA PRO A 115 -0.08 -0.94 -12.57
C PRO A 115 -0.29 -0.22 -13.90
N GLU A 116 -0.67 -0.98 -14.93
CA GLU A 116 -1.04 -0.48 -16.25
C GLU A 116 -2.56 -0.28 -16.35
N ALA A 117 -2.98 0.63 -17.24
CA ALA A 117 -4.38 0.96 -17.44
C ALA A 117 -5.22 -0.27 -17.80
N GLY A 118 -6.34 -0.46 -17.08
CA GLY A 118 -7.29 -1.53 -17.32
C GLY A 118 -6.78 -2.94 -17.03
N LYS A 119 -5.62 -3.10 -16.37
CA LYS A 119 -5.05 -4.39 -16.02
C LYS A 119 -5.44 -4.85 -14.63
N TYR A 120 -5.30 -6.15 -14.41
CA TYR A 120 -5.67 -6.84 -13.18
C TYR A 120 -4.43 -7.50 -12.59
N TYR A 121 -4.28 -7.40 -11.28
CA TYR A 121 -3.10 -7.89 -10.57
C TYR A 121 -3.51 -8.68 -9.34
N TYR A 122 -2.90 -9.84 -9.15
CA TYR A 122 -3.03 -10.62 -7.94
C TYR A 122 -1.78 -10.44 -7.08
N ILE A 123 -1.99 -10.14 -5.81
CA ILE A 123 -0.92 -9.84 -4.85
C ILE A 123 -1.12 -10.74 -3.65
N SER A 124 -0.14 -11.60 -3.42
CA SER A 124 -0.08 -12.40 -2.20
C SER A 124 1.07 -11.91 -1.32
N SER A 125 0.87 -11.98 -0.02
CA SER A 125 1.87 -11.59 0.97
C SER A 125 3.20 -12.32 0.76
N GLY A 126 4.30 -11.57 0.65
CA GLY A 126 5.65 -12.11 0.52
C GLY A 126 6.00 -12.62 -0.87
N SER A 127 5.15 -12.41 -1.87
CA SER A 127 5.42 -12.71 -3.27
C SER A 127 5.33 -11.47 -4.13
N HIS A 128 5.90 -11.56 -5.33
CA HIS A 128 5.71 -10.52 -6.33
C HIS A 128 4.25 -10.45 -6.78
N ALA A 129 3.80 -9.24 -7.14
CA ALA A 129 2.53 -9.09 -7.84
C ALA A 129 2.60 -9.80 -9.19
N VAL A 130 1.52 -10.48 -9.59
CA VAL A 130 1.40 -11.08 -10.92
C VAL A 130 0.21 -10.49 -11.65
N GLN A 131 0.35 -10.24 -12.94
CA GLN A 131 -0.76 -9.81 -13.77
C GLN A 131 -1.64 -11.02 -14.09
N VAL A 132 -2.95 -10.85 -13.91
CA VAL A 132 -3.96 -11.88 -14.17
C VAL A 132 -4.94 -11.41 -15.25
N PRO A 133 -5.66 -12.30 -15.93
CA PRO A 133 -6.66 -11.91 -16.93
C PRO A 133 -7.87 -11.22 -16.30
N ALA A 134 -8.68 -10.54 -17.13
CA ALA A 134 -9.83 -9.76 -16.68
C ALA A 134 -10.97 -10.62 -16.08
N ASP A 135 -11.05 -11.88 -16.50
CA ASP A 135 -12.01 -12.88 -16.03
C ASP A 135 -11.49 -13.70 -14.83
N PHE A 136 -10.32 -13.32 -14.30
CA PHE A 136 -9.76 -13.96 -13.11
C PHE A 136 -10.68 -13.79 -11.91
N VAL A 137 -11.07 -14.91 -11.32
CA VAL A 137 -11.81 -14.94 -10.06
C VAL A 137 -10.90 -15.51 -8.97
N PRO A 138 -10.58 -14.73 -7.94
CA PRO A 138 -9.79 -15.25 -6.83
C PRO A 138 -10.50 -16.41 -6.15
N ASP A 139 -9.83 -17.54 -6.03
CA ASP A 139 -10.32 -18.71 -5.34
C ASP A 139 -9.48 -18.97 -4.09
N ALA A 140 -10.13 -18.90 -2.92
CA ALA A 140 -9.47 -19.13 -1.64
C ALA A 140 -9.00 -20.60 -1.43
N SER A 141 -9.53 -21.54 -2.21
CA SER A 141 -9.12 -22.95 -2.17
C SER A 141 -7.82 -23.21 -2.93
N VAL A 142 -7.47 -22.34 -3.89
CA VAL A 142 -6.22 -22.42 -4.64
C VAL A 142 -5.10 -21.76 -3.85
N SER A 143 -3.96 -22.43 -3.73
CA SER A 143 -2.84 -21.84 -3.00
C SER A 143 -2.31 -20.60 -3.75
N SER A 144 -1.86 -19.59 -3.01
CA SER A 144 -1.29 -18.40 -3.62
C SER A 144 -0.02 -18.70 -4.43
N GLU A 145 0.70 -19.73 -4.05
CA GLU A 145 1.90 -20.21 -4.74
C GLU A 145 1.55 -20.76 -6.14
N GLU A 146 0.42 -21.45 -6.26
CA GLU A 146 -0.08 -21.95 -7.55
C GLU A 146 -0.50 -20.79 -8.46
N VAL A 147 -1.26 -19.82 -7.95
CA VAL A 147 -1.64 -18.63 -8.72
C VAL A 147 -0.39 -17.88 -9.20
N VAL A 148 0.55 -17.60 -8.30
CA VAL A 148 1.80 -16.92 -8.67
C VAL A 148 2.59 -17.71 -9.71
N LYS A 149 2.71 -19.03 -9.55
CA LYS A 149 3.41 -19.89 -10.51
C LYS A 149 2.74 -19.88 -11.88
N GLN A 150 1.40 -19.95 -11.93
CA GLN A 150 0.64 -19.94 -13.17
C GLN A 150 0.83 -18.65 -13.96
N TYR A 151 0.87 -17.50 -13.28
CA TYR A 151 0.93 -16.18 -13.91
C TYR A 151 2.31 -15.51 -13.82
N SER A 152 3.34 -16.19 -13.32
CA SER A 152 4.69 -15.62 -13.13
C SER A 152 5.38 -15.14 -14.41
N ASN A 153 4.95 -15.63 -15.57
CA ASN A 153 5.48 -15.21 -16.86
C ASN A 153 4.89 -13.90 -17.40
N ASN A 154 3.86 -13.36 -16.74
CA ASN A 154 3.25 -12.09 -17.10
C ASN A 154 4.10 -10.94 -16.52
N PRO A 155 4.67 -10.07 -17.35
CA PRO A 155 5.56 -9.01 -16.87
C PRO A 155 4.77 -8.03 -15.99
N VAL A 156 5.29 -7.78 -14.81
CA VAL A 156 4.80 -6.72 -13.92
C VAL A 156 5.91 -5.70 -13.77
N LYS A 157 5.63 -4.44 -14.09
CA LYS A 157 6.55 -3.36 -13.82
C LYS A 157 6.60 -3.12 -12.31
N TYR A 158 7.77 -3.26 -11.74
CA TYR A 158 8.02 -2.89 -10.35
C TYR A 158 9.34 -2.12 -10.27
N TRP A 159 9.49 -1.36 -9.22
CA TRP A 159 10.65 -0.54 -9.00
C TRP A 159 11.26 -0.87 -7.64
N ASN A 160 12.59 -0.96 -7.58
CA ASN A 160 13.27 -1.10 -6.29
C ASN A 160 13.18 0.22 -5.53
N VAL A 161 12.31 0.27 -4.54
CA VAL A 161 12.28 1.38 -3.60
C VAL A 161 13.58 1.32 -2.80
N LYS A 162 14.48 2.27 -2.98
CA LYS A 162 15.62 2.42 -2.08
C LYS A 162 15.05 2.69 -0.69
N LYS A 163 15.34 1.80 0.25
CA LYS A 163 15.09 2.09 1.65
C LYS A 163 15.95 3.30 2.03
N ILE A 164 15.30 4.37 2.45
CA ILE A 164 15.93 5.47 3.16
C ILE A 164 16.25 5.00 4.57
#